data_145b20c27569cab86e73eb984b91110b
#
_entry.id   145b20c27569cab86e73eb984b91110b
#
_cell.length_a   1.000
_cell.length_b   1.000
_cell.length_c   1.000
_cell.angle_alpha   90.00
_cell.angle_beta   90.00
_cell.angle_gamma   90.00
#
_symmetry.space_group_name_H-M   'P 1'
#
loop_
_entity.id
_entity.type
_entity.pdbx_description
1 polymer ?
#
loop_
_entity_poly.entity_id
_entity_poly.type
_entity_poly.pdbx_seq_one_letter_code
_entity_poly.pdbx_strand_id
1 'polypeptide(L)'
;MKYTPSQDAINRFWALVSPLDANGCRDWRGPATRGYGRFWSGRQIWQAHRFAFGLAHGFAALEPRAHICHACDRPICVEPTHLWQGTPGENAADSTAKGRRASGEAYPNAKLTADAVREIRGSGATVKDAVLIGGFMAKFGVSYTTICHVITRQAWKHVK
;
A
#
# COMPACT_ATOMS: atom_id res chain seq x y z
N MET A 1 3.43 28.16 -8.11
CA MET A 1 4.84 28.22 -8.59
C MET A 1 5.41 26.81 -8.58
N LYS A 2 6.06 26.42 -9.68
CA LYS A 2 6.75 25.10 -9.73
C LYS A 2 8.01 25.20 -8.86
N TYR A 3 8.16 24.27 -7.93
CA TYR A 3 9.34 24.20 -7.07
C TYR A 3 10.59 23.84 -7.89
N THR A 4 11.69 24.57 -7.66
CA THR A 4 13.01 24.25 -8.21
C THR A 4 14.01 24.29 -7.05
N PRO A 5 14.70 23.18 -6.72
CA PRO A 5 15.66 23.16 -5.65
C PRO A 5 16.91 23.97 -6.03
N SER A 6 17.51 24.62 -5.04
CA SER A 6 18.86 25.20 -5.23
C SER A 6 19.93 24.10 -5.28
N GLN A 7 21.09 24.41 -5.88
CA GLN A 7 22.21 23.46 -5.90
C GLN A 7 22.67 23.07 -4.50
N ASP A 8 22.62 23.99 -3.52
CA ASP A 8 22.87 23.69 -2.12
C ASP A 8 21.90 22.65 -1.55
N ALA A 9 20.60 22.78 -1.84
CA ALA A 9 19.62 21.80 -1.39
C ALA A 9 19.87 20.42 -1.99
N ILE A 10 20.26 20.35 -3.27
CA ILE A 10 20.62 19.09 -3.94
C ILE A 10 21.85 18.45 -3.27
N ASN A 11 22.88 19.24 -3.02
CA ASN A 11 24.12 18.77 -2.37
C ASN A 11 23.83 18.25 -0.95
N ARG A 12 23.06 18.99 -0.14
CA ARG A 12 22.65 18.58 1.20
C ARG A 12 21.81 17.31 1.18
N PHE A 13 20.93 17.15 0.19
CA PHE A 13 20.13 15.95 0.04
C PHE A 13 21.00 14.72 -0.17
N TRP A 14 21.89 14.76 -1.17
CA TRP A 14 22.75 13.61 -1.50
C TRP A 14 23.80 13.31 -0.42
N ALA A 15 24.22 14.30 0.38
CA ALA A 15 25.08 14.09 1.53
C ALA A 15 24.44 13.23 2.63
N LEU A 16 23.11 13.15 2.65
CA LEU A 16 22.31 12.33 3.58
C LEU A 16 21.85 11.01 2.97
N VAL A 17 22.37 10.61 1.83
CA VAL A 17 22.00 9.37 1.14
C VAL A 17 23.15 8.38 1.20
N SER A 18 22.84 7.11 1.50
CA SER A 18 23.85 6.04 1.51
C SER A 18 24.37 5.74 0.10
N PRO A 19 25.56 5.11 -0.04
CA PRO A 19 25.91 4.38 -1.25
C PRO A 19 24.85 3.30 -1.56
N LEU A 20 24.88 2.77 -2.79
CA LEU A 20 24.07 1.59 -3.16
C LEU A 20 24.43 0.40 -2.28
N ASP A 21 23.41 -0.29 -1.81
CA ASP A 21 23.56 -1.59 -1.14
C ASP A 21 23.51 -2.75 -2.15
N ALA A 22 23.65 -3.97 -1.66
CA ALA A 22 23.61 -5.18 -2.48
C ALA A 22 22.29 -5.40 -3.24
N ASN A 23 21.20 -4.76 -2.80
CA ASN A 23 19.88 -4.80 -3.44
C ASN A 23 19.65 -3.60 -4.37
N GLY A 24 20.65 -2.77 -4.61
CA GLY A 24 20.54 -1.55 -5.40
C GLY A 24 19.76 -0.43 -4.71
N CYS A 25 19.54 -0.49 -3.41
CA CYS A 25 18.88 0.57 -2.66
C CYS A 25 19.87 1.62 -2.18
N ARG A 26 19.41 2.88 -2.11
CA ARG A 26 20.08 3.98 -1.39
C ARG A 26 19.20 4.42 -0.25
N ASP A 27 19.67 4.29 0.97
CA ASP A 27 18.91 4.67 2.14
C ASP A 27 19.12 6.13 2.51
N TRP A 28 18.03 6.76 2.89
CA TRP A 28 18.04 8.04 3.54
C TRP A 28 18.59 7.94 4.96
N ARG A 29 19.61 8.73 5.29
CA ARG A 29 20.30 8.79 6.60
C ARG A 29 19.89 9.98 7.45
N GLY A 30 19.07 10.89 6.92
CA GLY A 30 18.56 12.04 7.64
C GLY A 30 17.33 11.73 8.50
N PRO A 31 16.67 12.76 9.07
CA PRO A 31 15.46 12.58 9.88
C PRO A 31 14.38 11.76 9.17
N ALA A 32 13.68 10.92 9.91
CA ALA A 32 12.60 10.07 9.39
C ALA A 32 11.40 10.04 10.35
N THR A 33 10.22 9.78 9.80
CA THR A 33 8.98 9.60 10.56
C THR A 33 8.21 8.43 9.96
N ARG A 34 7.82 7.47 10.80
CA ARG A 34 7.08 6.26 10.38
C ARG A 34 7.77 5.50 9.23
N GLY A 35 9.12 5.44 9.26
CA GLY A 35 9.93 4.77 8.25
C GLY A 35 10.23 5.59 6.99
N TYR A 36 9.63 6.78 6.81
CA TYR A 36 9.86 7.64 5.66
C TYR A 36 10.81 8.77 5.99
N GLY A 37 11.83 8.98 5.14
CA GLY A 37 12.75 10.09 5.25
C GLY A 37 12.07 11.45 5.10
N ARG A 38 12.57 12.45 5.83
CA ARG A 38 12.09 13.84 5.78
C ARG A 38 13.23 14.78 5.44
N PHE A 39 13.01 15.64 4.48
CA PHE A 39 13.98 16.60 4.00
C PHE A 39 13.39 18.00 3.93
N TRP A 40 14.07 18.97 4.55
CA TRP A 40 13.64 20.37 4.53
C TRP A 40 14.27 21.10 3.33
N SER A 41 13.44 21.63 2.44
CA SER A 41 13.87 22.45 1.33
C SER A 41 12.73 23.34 0.80
N GLY A 42 13.07 24.57 0.39
CA GLY A 42 12.08 25.50 -0.18
C GLY A 42 10.96 25.90 0.78
N ARG A 43 11.26 26.08 2.06
CA ARG A 43 10.31 26.42 3.13
C ARG A 43 9.25 25.35 3.45
N GLN A 44 9.49 24.10 3.01
CA GLN A 44 8.60 22.97 3.29
C GLN A 44 9.38 21.71 3.59
N ILE A 45 8.69 20.75 4.21
CA ILE A 45 9.23 19.42 4.44
C ILE A 45 8.75 18.51 3.33
N TRP A 46 9.70 17.90 2.62
CA TRP A 46 9.49 16.87 1.63
C TRP A 46 9.63 15.48 2.27
N GLN A 47 8.88 14.51 1.78
CA GLN A 47 9.30 13.12 1.94
C GLN A 47 10.53 12.89 1.06
N ALA A 48 11.59 12.28 1.62
CA ALA A 48 12.88 12.16 0.95
C ALA A 48 12.77 11.43 -0.40
N HIS A 49 12.01 10.33 -0.48
CA HIS A 49 11.76 9.62 -1.74
C HIS A 49 11.01 10.48 -2.78
N ARG A 50 10.03 11.32 -2.36
CA ARG A 50 9.38 12.27 -3.30
C ARG A 50 10.36 13.31 -3.80
N PHE A 51 11.26 13.78 -2.95
CA PHE A 51 12.31 14.72 -3.36
C PHE A 51 13.27 14.07 -4.35
N ALA A 52 13.73 12.85 -4.09
CA ALA A 52 14.57 12.07 -5.00
C ALA A 52 13.91 11.86 -6.36
N PHE A 53 12.62 11.47 -6.38
CA PHE A 53 11.84 11.34 -7.61
C PHE A 53 11.78 12.66 -8.38
N GLY A 54 11.53 13.78 -7.68
CA GLY A 54 11.51 15.11 -8.28
C GLY A 54 12.85 15.54 -8.85
N LEU A 55 13.98 15.14 -8.24
CA LEU A 55 15.32 15.38 -8.78
C LEU A 55 15.56 14.61 -10.09
N ALA A 56 15.09 13.38 -10.18
CA ALA A 56 15.30 12.51 -11.35
C ALA A 56 14.37 12.84 -12.52
N HIS A 57 13.09 13.14 -12.24
CA HIS A 57 12.03 13.27 -13.25
C HIS A 57 11.55 14.71 -13.43
N GLY A 58 12.07 15.63 -12.62
CA GLY A 58 11.62 17.02 -12.54
C GLY A 58 10.46 17.22 -11.58
N PHE A 59 10.51 18.27 -10.77
CA PHE A 59 9.45 18.59 -9.79
C PHE A 59 8.11 18.95 -10.45
N ALA A 60 8.13 19.32 -11.72
CA ALA A 60 6.92 19.58 -12.49
C ALA A 60 6.12 18.32 -12.82
N ALA A 61 6.79 17.15 -12.85
CA ALA A 61 6.17 15.85 -13.09
C ALA A 61 5.50 15.27 -11.83
N LEU A 62 5.79 15.83 -10.65
CA LEU A 62 5.13 15.40 -9.40
C LEU A 62 3.68 15.85 -9.37
N GLU A 63 2.76 14.94 -9.59
CA GLU A 63 1.34 15.21 -9.43
C GLU A 63 0.96 15.39 -7.95
N PRO A 64 0.14 16.40 -7.60
CA PRO A 64 -0.17 16.73 -6.20
C PRO A 64 -0.82 15.59 -5.41
N ARG A 65 -1.60 14.74 -6.08
CA ARG A 65 -2.35 13.62 -5.46
C ARG A 65 -1.75 12.26 -5.75
N ALA A 66 -0.69 12.18 -6.54
CA ALA A 66 -0.04 10.91 -6.83
C ALA A 66 0.81 10.45 -5.65
N HIS A 67 0.84 9.15 -5.47
CA HIS A 67 1.77 8.49 -4.56
C HIS A 67 3.09 8.24 -5.29
N ILE A 68 4.21 8.48 -4.60
CA ILE A 68 5.50 7.95 -5.03
C ILE A 68 5.72 6.66 -4.25
N CYS A 69 5.72 5.57 -4.99
CA CYS A 69 5.74 4.20 -4.46
C CYS A 69 7.13 3.59 -4.63
N HIS A 70 7.43 2.58 -3.80
CA HIS A 70 8.70 1.85 -3.84
C HIS A 70 8.50 0.49 -4.51
N ALA A 71 9.21 0.22 -5.60
CA ALA A 71 9.26 -1.10 -6.20
C ALA A 71 9.96 -2.11 -5.27
N CYS A 72 10.96 -1.63 -4.51
CA CYS A 72 11.73 -2.41 -3.54
C CYS A 72 11.05 -2.60 -2.17
N ASP A 73 9.87 -2.04 -1.94
CA ASP A 73 9.09 -2.09 -0.70
C ASP A 73 9.81 -1.56 0.56
N ARG A 74 10.85 -0.73 0.37
CA ARG A 74 11.67 -0.17 1.44
C ARG A 74 11.40 1.34 1.59
N PRO A 75 10.61 1.77 2.61
CA PRO A 75 10.14 3.17 2.72
C PRO A 75 11.25 4.20 2.86
N ILE A 76 12.41 3.79 3.40
CA ILE A 76 13.57 4.67 3.58
C ILE A 76 14.42 4.82 2.32
N CYS A 77 14.20 3.98 1.30
CA CYS A 77 14.95 4.03 0.05
C CYS A 77 14.60 5.30 -0.75
N VAL A 78 15.65 5.93 -1.29
CA VAL A 78 15.54 7.13 -2.14
C VAL A 78 16.18 6.92 -3.52
N GLU A 79 16.49 5.67 -3.89
CA GLU A 79 17.02 5.34 -5.21
C GLU A 79 15.97 5.61 -6.29
N PRO A 80 16.18 6.54 -7.23
CA PRO A 80 15.15 6.93 -8.19
C PRO A 80 14.63 5.80 -9.06
N THR A 81 15.48 4.82 -9.41
CA THR A 81 15.08 3.66 -10.22
C THR A 81 14.15 2.70 -9.50
N HIS A 82 14.08 2.78 -8.17
CA HIS A 82 13.18 2.03 -7.31
C HIS A 82 11.86 2.77 -7.03
N LEU A 83 11.71 4.00 -7.56
CA LEU A 83 10.54 4.84 -7.30
C LEU A 83 9.67 4.95 -8.54
N TRP A 84 8.39 4.88 -8.35
CA TRP A 84 7.42 5.11 -9.42
C TRP A 84 6.25 5.94 -8.92
N GLN A 85 5.65 6.72 -9.81
CA GLN A 85 4.48 7.53 -9.52
C GLN A 85 3.22 6.80 -9.93
N GLY A 86 2.27 6.70 -9.03
CA GLY A 86 1.00 6.05 -9.29
C GLY A 86 -0.17 6.64 -8.51
N THR A 87 -1.36 6.23 -8.88
CA THR A 87 -2.60 6.57 -8.18
C THR A 87 -2.70 5.81 -6.85
N PRO A 88 -3.57 6.26 -5.92
CA PRO A 88 -3.88 5.47 -4.71
C PRO A 88 -4.38 4.05 -5.01
N GLY A 89 -5.12 3.88 -6.13
CA GLY A 89 -5.60 2.58 -6.59
C GLY A 89 -4.47 1.65 -7.02
N GLU A 90 -3.53 2.15 -7.83
CA GLU A 90 -2.35 1.38 -8.27
C GLU A 90 -1.45 1.00 -7.10
N ASN A 91 -1.21 1.92 -6.15
CA ASN A 91 -0.48 1.61 -4.93
C ASN A 91 -1.18 0.52 -4.09
N ALA A 92 -2.51 0.56 -4.03
CA ALA A 92 -3.30 -0.45 -3.35
C ALA A 92 -3.23 -1.82 -4.06
N ALA A 93 -3.26 -1.83 -5.40
CA ALA A 93 -3.13 -3.03 -6.21
C ALA A 93 -1.73 -3.66 -6.05
N ASP A 94 -0.66 -2.86 -6.11
CA ASP A 94 0.72 -3.30 -5.85
C ASP A 94 0.86 -3.92 -4.46
N SER A 95 0.31 -3.26 -3.44
CA SER A 95 0.33 -3.78 -2.06
C SER A 95 -0.41 -5.12 -1.92
N THR A 96 -1.48 -5.31 -2.69
CA THR A 96 -2.25 -6.57 -2.70
C THR A 96 -1.49 -7.67 -3.46
N ALA A 97 -0.93 -7.34 -4.63
CA ALA A 97 -0.16 -8.29 -5.45
C ALA A 97 1.08 -8.81 -4.70
N LYS A 98 1.72 -7.96 -3.90
CA LYS A 98 2.88 -8.30 -3.06
C LYS A 98 2.50 -8.93 -1.71
N GLY A 99 1.22 -9.22 -1.45
CA GLY A 99 0.76 -9.83 -0.20
C GLY A 99 0.94 -8.98 1.05
N ARG A 100 1.20 -7.67 0.92
CA ARG A 100 1.43 -6.76 2.06
C ARG A 100 0.15 -6.34 2.77
N ARG A 101 -1.01 -6.53 2.15
CA ARG A 101 -2.31 -6.28 2.79
C ARG A 101 -2.77 -7.50 3.54
N ALA A 102 -3.12 -7.28 4.81
CA ALA A 102 -3.87 -8.30 5.55
C ALA A 102 -5.12 -8.69 4.75
N SER A 103 -5.38 -9.97 4.63
CA SER A 103 -6.58 -10.50 3.96
C SER A 103 -7.15 -11.67 4.76
N GLY A 104 -8.44 -11.87 4.66
CA GLY A 104 -9.09 -12.96 5.37
C GLY A 104 -8.90 -12.88 6.88
N GLU A 105 -8.42 -13.94 7.49
CA GLU A 105 -8.20 -14.06 8.94
C GLU A 105 -7.13 -13.12 9.50
N ALA A 106 -6.19 -12.67 8.66
CA ALA A 106 -5.14 -11.73 9.07
C ALA A 106 -5.68 -10.32 9.37
N TYR A 107 -6.93 -10.01 9.01
CA TYR A 107 -7.56 -8.76 9.44
C TYR A 107 -7.83 -8.79 10.95
N PRO A 108 -7.45 -7.75 11.71
CA PRO A 108 -7.62 -7.71 13.18
C PRO A 108 -9.05 -7.93 13.67
N ASN A 109 -10.04 -7.58 12.84
CA ASN A 109 -11.47 -7.71 13.16
C ASN A 109 -12.18 -8.76 12.27
N ALA A 110 -11.43 -9.70 11.70
CA ALA A 110 -12.03 -10.77 10.91
C ALA A 110 -12.93 -11.65 11.79
N LYS A 111 -14.21 -11.76 11.41
CA LYS A 111 -15.16 -12.64 12.09
C LYS A 111 -15.27 -14.00 11.43
N LEU A 112 -14.87 -14.11 10.18
CA LEU A 112 -14.86 -15.34 9.42
C LEU A 112 -13.44 -15.91 9.36
N THR A 113 -13.35 -17.23 9.36
CA THR A 113 -12.15 -18.01 9.08
C THR A 113 -12.22 -18.60 7.66
N ALA A 114 -11.11 -19.11 7.14
CA ALA A 114 -11.09 -19.81 5.86
C ALA A 114 -12.02 -21.04 5.90
N ASP A 115 -12.10 -21.73 7.04
CA ASP A 115 -12.98 -22.89 7.21
C ASP A 115 -14.46 -22.47 7.22
N ALA A 116 -14.81 -21.37 7.89
CA ALA A 116 -16.15 -20.80 7.82
C ALA A 116 -16.55 -20.45 6.38
N VAL A 117 -15.63 -19.88 5.62
CA VAL A 117 -15.85 -19.56 4.20
C VAL A 117 -16.05 -20.82 3.36
N ARG A 118 -15.26 -21.87 3.59
CA ARG A 118 -15.46 -23.18 2.92
C ARG A 118 -16.80 -23.81 3.29
N GLU A 119 -17.19 -23.75 4.57
CA GLU A 119 -18.50 -24.23 5.02
C GLU A 119 -19.66 -23.51 4.31
N ILE A 120 -19.63 -22.16 4.27
CA ILE A 120 -20.65 -21.36 3.57
C ILE A 120 -20.72 -21.74 2.08
N ARG A 121 -19.57 -21.86 1.41
CA ARG A 121 -19.54 -22.21 -0.03
C ARG A 121 -19.91 -23.65 -0.30
N GLY A 122 -19.52 -24.58 0.56
CA GLY A 122 -19.82 -26.00 0.47
C GLY A 122 -21.28 -26.33 0.74
N SER A 123 -22.02 -25.44 1.39
CA SER A 123 -23.47 -25.63 1.67
C SER A 123 -24.34 -25.60 0.42
N GLY A 124 -23.81 -25.12 -0.73
CA GLY A 124 -24.58 -24.89 -1.95
C GLY A 124 -25.57 -23.72 -1.86
N ALA A 125 -25.50 -22.90 -0.78
CA ALA A 125 -26.38 -21.74 -0.62
C ALA A 125 -26.20 -20.74 -1.78
N THR A 126 -27.32 -20.20 -2.23
CA THR A 126 -27.37 -19.09 -3.17
C THR A 126 -27.75 -17.81 -2.44
N VAL A 127 -27.57 -16.65 -3.09
CA VAL A 127 -27.96 -15.36 -2.49
C VAL A 127 -29.48 -15.20 -2.27
N LYS A 128 -30.28 -16.16 -2.75
CA LYS A 128 -31.75 -16.20 -2.57
C LYS A 128 -32.16 -17.03 -1.37
N ASP A 129 -31.24 -17.80 -0.77
CA ASP A 129 -31.55 -18.73 0.33
C ASP A 129 -31.55 -18.03 1.69
N ALA A 130 -32.59 -17.23 1.94
CA ALA A 130 -32.69 -16.41 3.16
C ALA A 130 -32.55 -17.24 4.46
N VAL A 131 -33.02 -18.46 4.49
CA VAL A 131 -32.96 -19.36 5.67
C VAL A 131 -31.52 -19.77 5.95
N LEU A 132 -30.79 -20.26 4.95
CA LEU A 132 -29.37 -20.65 5.08
C LEU A 132 -28.51 -19.45 5.42
N ILE A 133 -28.71 -18.30 4.73
CA ILE A 133 -27.99 -17.06 5.02
C ILE A 133 -28.25 -16.60 6.45
N GLY A 134 -29.50 -16.62 6.91
CA GLY A 134 -29.88 -16.29 8.29
C GLY A 134 -29.19 -17.19 9.32
N GLY A 135 -29.08 -18.49 9.06
CA GLY A 135 -28.33 -19.43 9.88
C GLY A 135 -26.84 -19.09 9.98
N PHE A 136 -26.18 -18.76 8.85
CA PHE A 136 -24.78 -18.36 8.84
C PHE A 136 -24.54 -17.00 9.50
N MET A 137 -25.48 -16.05 9.33
CA MET A 137 -25.41 -14.78 10.04
C MET A 137 -25.41 -14.96 11.55
N ALA A 138 -26.30 -15.79 12.06
CA ALA A 138 -26.39 -16.11 13.48
C ALA A 138 -25.14 -16.86 13.98
N LYS A 139 -24.70 -17.87 13.21
CA LYS A 139 -23.52 -18.69 13.56
C LYS A 139 -22.23 -17.90 13.65
N PHE A 140 -21.98 -17.02 12.67
CA PHE A 140 -20.70 -16.32 12.54
C PHE A 140 -20.73 -14.84 12.96
N GLY A 141 -21.88 -14.31 13.35
CA GLY A 141 -22.01 -12.91 13.79
C GLY A 141 -21.69 -11.88 12.70
N VAL A 142 -22.03 -12.17 11.44
CA VAL A 142 -21.75 -11.31 10.27
C VAL A 142 -23.03 -10.87 9.58
N SER A 143 -22.94 -9.82 8.76
CA SER A 143 -24.11 -9.29 8.04
C SER A 143 -24.51 -10.17 6.85
N TYR A 144 -25.77 -10.01 6.41
CA TYR A 144 -26.31 -10.61 5.18
C TYR A 144 -25.39 -10.36 3.97
N THR A 145 -24.97 -9.10 3.79
CA THR A 145 -24.08 -8.69 2.69
C THR A 145 -22.75 -9.44 2.73
N THR A 146 -22.18 -9.66 3.93
CA THR A 146 -20.94 -10.41 4.08
C THR A 146 -21.11 -11.85 3.58
N ILE A 147 -22.20 -12.54 3.97
CA ILE A 147 -22.46 -13.91 3.50
C ILE A 147 -22.64 -13.94 1.98
N CYS A 148 -23.42 -13.00 1.41
CA CYS A 148 -23.60 -12.90 -0.04
C CYS A 148 -22.28 -12.69 -0.78
N HIS A 149 -21.39 -11.83 -0.28
CA HIS A 149 -20.07 -11.61 -0.89
C HIS A 149 -19.16 -12.86 -0.79
N VAL A 150 -19.32 -13.68 0.25
CA VAL A 150 -18.62 -14.97 0.37
C VAL A 150 -19.15 -15.97 -0.67
N ILE A 151 -20.46 -16.10 -0.79
CA ILE A 151 -21.12 -16.99 -1.77
C ILE A 151 -20.73 -16.61 -3.20
N THR A 152 -20.79 -15.32 -3.54
CA THR A 152 -20.49 -14.80 -4.89
C THR A 152 -18.99 -14.65 -5.16
N ARG A 153 -18.13 -15.06 -4.24
CA ARG A 153 -16.66 -14.91 -4.32
C ARG A 153 -16.17 -13.46 -4.52
N GLN A 154 -16.98 -12.48 -4.17
CA GLN A 154 -16.56 -11.07 -4.14
C GLN A 154 -15.61 -10.80 -2.98
N ALA A 155 -15.84 -11.46 -1.84
CA ALA A 155 -14.91 -11.49 -0.71
C ALA A 155 -14.19 -12.85 -0.63
N TRP A 156 -13.09 -12.91 0.12
CA TRP A 156 -12.32 -14.13 0.38
C TRP A 156 -11.87 -14.86 -0.90
N LYS A 157 -11.45 -14.12 -1.91
CA LYS A 157 -11.05 -14.64 -3.24
C LYS A 157 -9.91 -15.64 -3.19
N HIS A 158 -9.07 -15.58 -2.16
CA HIS A 158 -7.92 -16.46 -1.93
C HIS A 158 -8.31 -17.84 -1.35
N VAL A 159 -9.51 -17.98 -0.81
CA VAL A 159 -10.05 -19.27 -0.32
C VAL A 159 -10.78 -19.98 -1.46
N LYS A 160 -10.35 -21.18 -1.80
CA LYS A 160 -10.97 -22.04 -2.81
C LYS A 160 -12.16 -22.81 -2.24
#